data_86a146b80f75debc2b810230307499b7
#
_entry.id   86a146b80f75debc2b810230307499b7
#
_cell.length_a   1.000
_cell.length_b   1.000
_cell.length_c   1.000
_cell.angle_alpha   90.00
_cell.angle_beta   90.00
_cell.angle_gamma   90.00
#
_symmetry.space_group_name_H-M   'P 1'
#
loop_
_entity.id
_entity.type
_entity.pdbx_description
1 polymer ?
#
loop_
_entity_poly.entity_id
_entity_poly.type
_entity_poly.pdbx_seq_one_letter_code
_entity_poly.pdbx_strand_id
1 'polypeptide(L)'
;MNEYQFFSPVDVVFGCGSLSKLHTLKMPGKKALLVISNGKSARMNGSLDRTIDELKQADVSYVLYNGIGANPLKSAVEEGARIGRENGVDFVVALGGGSVMDAAKNMAMFIPQPSDNLWDYANSPSGGKMTPPNEMLPWIAITTSAGTGSEVDTIGVISNPDTNEKIGIGGMAGMFAKYAIVDPELMKTVPPKFTAYQGFDALFHSLEGYISCLLYTSDAADEGLGV
;
A
#
# COMPACT_ATOMS: atom_id res chain seq x y z
N MET A 1 -34.30 0.12 4.83
CA MET A 1 -32.84 -0.06 4.90
C MET A 1 -32.43 -0.48 3.49
N ASN A 2 -31.54 0.28 2.85
CA ASN A 2 -31.11 -0.07 1.49
C ASN A 2 -30.24 -1.32 1.55
N GLU A 3 -30.41 -2.24 0.63
CA GLU A 3 -29.54 -3.40 0.49
C GLU A 3 -28.19 -2.92 -0.05
N TYR A 4 -27.08 -3.46 0.50
CA TYR A 4 -25.74 -3.21 -0.01
C TYR A 4 -24.93 -4.50 0.03
N GLN A 5 -23.95 -4.61 -0.87
CA GLN A 5 -22.98 -5.69 -0.87
C GLN A 5 -21.59 -5.13 -0.53
N PHE A 6 -20.93 -5.73 0.46
CA PHE A 6 -19.54 -5.42 0.79
C PHE A 6 -18.66 -6.61 0.40
N PHE A 7 -17.58 -6.33 -0.30
CA PHE A 7 -16.60 -7.33 -0.68
C PHE A 7 -15.18 -6.76 -0.49
N SER A 8 -14.33 -7.48 0.26
CA SER A 8 -12.90 -7.24 0.37
C SER A 8 -12.16 -8.56 0.13
N PRO A 9 -11.33 -8.66 -0.92
CA PRO A 9 -10.62 -9.90 -1.24
C PRO A 9 -9.31 -10.09 -0.44
N VAL A 10 -9.02 -9.18 0.49
CA VAL A 10 -7.78 -9.22 1.28
C VAL A 10 -7.89 -10.27 2.38
N ASP A 11 -6.93 -11.19 2.42
CA ASP A 11 -6.79 -12.13 3.55
C ASP A 11 -6.06 -11.44 4.70
N VAL A 12 -6.80 -11.10 5.77
CA VAL A 12 -6.29 -10.34 6.92
C VAL A 12 -5.87 -11.29 8.03
N VAL A 13 -4.57 -11.31 8.35
CA VAL A 13 -3.98 -12.06 9.46
C VAL A 13 -3.78 -11.12 10.64
N PHE A 14 -4.75 -11.10 11.57
CA PHE A 14 -4.78 -10.19 12.70
C PHE A 14 -4.40 -10.86 14.01
N GLY A 15 -3.63 -10.16 14.85
CA GLY A 15 -3.35 -10.55 16.23
C GLY A 15 -1.90 -10.30 16.66
N CYS A 16 -1.67 -10.27 17.97
CA CYS A 16 -0.31 -10.12 18.52
C CYS A 16 0.58 -11.28 18.07
N GLY A 17 1.77 -10.95 17.54
CA GLY A 17 2.71 -11.94 16.99
C GLY A 17 2.31 -12.48 15.61
N SER A 18 1.29 -11.93 14.94
CA SER A 18 0.85 -12.42 13.64
C SER A 18 1.90 -12.29 12.54
N LEU A 19 2.87 -11.40 12.68
CA LEU A 19 4.01 -11.34 11.75
C LEU A 19 4.74 -12.68 11.63
N SER A 20 4.86 -13.44 12.72
CA SER A 20 5.52 -14.75 12.74
C SER A 20 4.78 -15.85 11.96
N LYS A 21 3.59 -15.56 11.44
CA LYS A 21 2.83 -16.45 10.58
C LYS A 21 3.10 -16.22 9.08
N LEU A 22 3.84 -15.17 8.73
CA LEU A 22 4.06 -14.79 7.33
C LEU A 22 4.64 -15.96 6.51
N HIS A 23 5.63 -16.68 7.04
CA HIS A 23 6.25 -17.84 6.37
C HIS A 23 5.31 -19.02 6.14
N THR A 24 4.20 -19.10 6.89
CA THR A 24 3.20 -20.19 6.76
C THR A 24 2.17 -19.91 5.66
N LEU A 25 2.12 -18.68 5.15
CA LEU A 25 1.20 -18.29 4.09
C LEU A 25 1.73 -18.76 2.72
N LYS A 26 0.82 -18.97 1.79
CA LYS A 26 1.19 -19.27 0.40
C LYS A 26 1.77 -18.02 -0.26
N MET A 27 3.12 -17.94 -0.30
CA MET A 27 3.78 -16.82 -0.95
C MET A 27 3.37 -16.67 -2.41
N PRO A 28 3.13 -15.43 -2.88
CA PRO A 28 2.70 -15.19 -4.25
C PRO A 28 3.83 -15.33 -5.27
N GLY A 29 5.08 -15.39 -4.80
CA GLY A 29 6.27 -15.45 -5.64
C GLY A 29 7.50 -15.95 -4.88
N LYS A 30 8.67 -15.82 -5.51
CA LYS A 30 9.96 -16.27 -4.98
C LYS A 30 10.94 -15.14 -4.70
N LYS A 31 10.69 -13.96 -5.24
CA LYS A 31 11.58 -12.80 -5.08
C LYS A 31 10.80 -11.52 -4.83
N ALA A 32 10.87 -11.01 -3.62
CA ALA A 32 10.13 -9.84 -3.18
C ALA A 32 10.89 -8.53 -3.38
N LEU A 33 10.19 -7.45 -3.73
CA LEU A 33 10.65 -6.09 -3.42
C LEU A 33 10.15 -5.75 -2.01
N LEU A 34 11.05 -5.72 -1.02
CA LEU A 34 10.71 -5.33 0.36
C LEU A 34 10.83 -3.81 0.48
N VAL A 35 9.68 -3.14 0.60
CA VAL A 35 9.56 -1.67 0.65
C VAL A 35 9.39 -1.21 2.09
N ILE A 36 10.24 -0.29 2.52
CA ILE A 36 10.17 0.35 3.84
C ILE A 36 10.33 1.86 3.74
N SER A 37 10.04 2.57 4.83
CA SER A 37 10.32 4.00 4.90
C SER A 37 11.82 4.29 4.97
N ASN A 38 12.21 5.52 4.57
CA ASN A 38 13.58 6.04 4.73
C ASN A 38 13.92 6.36 6.20
N GLY A 39 12.97 6.23 7.11
CA GLY A 39 13.16 6.37 8.55
C GLY A 39 13.91 5.20 9.19
N LYS A 40 14.15 5.32 10.49
CA LYS A 40 14.90 4.31 11.24
C LYS A 40 14.02 3.34 12.03
N SER A 41 12.70 3.59 12.12
CA SER A 41 11.79 2.87 13.03
C SER A 41 11.77 1.36 12.80
N ALA A 42 11.61 0.91 11.56
CA ALA A 42 11.55 -0.51 11.23
C ALA A 42 12.85 -1.27 11.57
N ARG A 43 14.01 -0.58 11.50
CA ARG A 43 15.30 -1.15 11.91
C ARG A 43 15.45 -1.15 13.43
N MET A 44 15.08 -0.04 14.09
CA MET A 44 15.28 0.14 15.52
C MET A 44 14.36 -0.74 16.37
N ASN A 45 13.13 -0.98 15.92
CA ASN A 45 12.17 -1.83 16.64
C ASN A 45 12.23 -3.31 16.25
N GLY A 46 13.16 -3.68 15.34
CA GLY A 46 13.38 -5.05 14.92
C GLY A 46 12.32 -5.62 13.95
N SER A 47 11.34 -4.82 13.51
CA SER A 47 10.30 -5.31 12.59
C SER A 47 10.88 -5.69 11.23
N LEU A 48 11.91 -4.97 10.74
CA LEU A 48 12.58 -5.29 9.50
C LEU A 48 13.28 -6.66 9.57
N ASP A 49 14.08 -6.89 10.62
CA ASP A 49 14.83 -8.14 10.77
C ASP A 49 13.88 -9.33 10.90
N ARG A 50 12.80 -9.18 11.68
CA ARG A 50 11.74 -10.19 11.82
C ARG A 50 11.08 -10.48 10.46
N THR A 51 10.75 -9.45 9.66
CA THR A 51 10.18 -9.65 8.32
C THR A 51 11.14 -10.37 7.39
N ILE A 52 12.43 -10.02 7.42
CA ILE A 52 13.45 -10.69 6.62
C ILE A 52 13.57 -12.17 7.01
N ASP A 53 13.55 -12.48 8.29
CA ASP A 53 13.64 -13.86 8.76
C ASP A 53 12.40 -14.69 8.37
N GLU A 54 11.21 -14.08 8.38
CA GLU A 54 9.99 -14.71 7.88
C GLU A 54 10.06 -15.01 6.36
N LEU A 55 10.57 -14.06 5.56
CA LEU A 55 10.77 -14.27 4.13
C LEU A 55 11.79 -15.39 3.84
N LYS A 56 12.88 -15.46 4.61
CA LYS A 56 13.87 -16.55 4.50
C LYS A 56 13.24 -17.90 4.84
N GLN A 57 12.44 -17.98 5.91
CA GLN A 57 11.74 -19.21 6.29
C GLN A 57 10.73 -19.66 5.21
N ALA A 58 10.16 -18.72 4.47
CA ALA A 58 9.31 -18.98 3.31
C ALA A 58 10.06 -19.34 2.02
N ASP A 59 11.38 -19.45 2.04
CA ASP A 59 12.26 -19.65 0.86
C ASP A 59 12.05 -18.54 -0.20
N VAL A 60 11.94 -17.28 0.28
CA VAL A 60 11.77 -16.07 -0.54
C VAL A 60 13.04 -15.23 -0.46
N SER A 61 13.63 -14.92 -1.60
CA SER A 61 14.67 -13.90 -1.70
C SER A 61 14.07 -12.51 -1.76
N TYR A 62 14.83 -11.47 -1.43
CA TYR A 62 14.32 -10.10 -1.45
C TYR A 62 15.35 -9.08 -1.91
N VAL A 63 14.82 -7.98 -2.44
CA VAL A 63 15.56 -6.74 -2.69
C VAL A 63 14.97 -5.68 -1.78
N LEU A 64 15.79 -5.01 -0.97
CA LEU A 64 15.32 -3.98 -0.04
C LEU A 64 15.29 -2.62 -0.72
N TYR A 65 14.14 -1.96 -0.67
CA TYR A 65 13.98 -0.56 -1.04
C TYR A 65 13.54 0.29 0.15
N ASN A 66 14.30 1.30 0.53
CA ASN A 66 14.09 2.14 1.71
C ASN A 66 13.97 3.64 1.38
N GLY A 67 13.45 3.96 0.19
CA GLY A 67 13.35 5.33 -0.31
C GLY A 67 12.06 6.08 0.06
N ILE A 68 11.13 5.47 0.81
CA ILE A 68 9.81 6.07 1.01
C ILE A 68 9.81 7.06 2.18
N GLY A 69 9.55 8.34 1.85
CA GLY A 69 9.28 9.40 2.83
C GLY A 69 7.81 9.48 3.23
N ALA A 70 7.50 10.39 4.14
CA ALA A 70 6.12 10.82 4.37
C ALA A 70 5.57 11.48 3.10
N ASN A 71 4.29 11.22 2.75
CA ASN A 71 3.70 11.63 1.47
C ASN A 71 4.55 11.15 0.27
N PRO A 72 4.42 9.88 -0.13
CA PRO A 72 5.32 9.27 -1.09
C PRO A 72 5.34 10.04 -2.41
N LEU A 73 6.54 10.25 -2.91
CA LEU A 73 6.77 11.00 -4.15
C LEU A 73 6.67 10.06 -5.36
N LYS A 74 6.19 10.60 -6.48
CA LYS A 74 6.22 9.96 -7.80
C LYS A 74 7.60 9.35 -8.09
N SER A 75 8.66 10.14 -7.95
CA SER A 75 10.04 9.71 -8.22
C SER A 75 10.50 8.53 -7.34
N ALA A 76 10.04 8.47 -6.08
CA ALA A 76 10.39 7.35 -5.20
C ALA A 76 9.67 6.05 -5.61
N VAL A 77 8.43 6.13 -6.10
CA VAL A 77 7.71 4.98 -6.64
C VAL A 77 8.37 4.50 -7.93
N GLU A 78 8.71 5.39 -8.84
CA GLU A 78 9.38 5.08 -10.10
C GLU A 78 10.75 4.44 -9.86
N GLU A 79 11.53 4.96 -8.93
CA GLU A 79 12.83 4.38 -8.56
C GLU A 79 12.69 2.98 -7.95
N GLY A 80 11.75 2.79 -7.02
CA GLY A 80 11.47 1.46 -6.45
C GLY A 80 11.02 0.47 -7.52
N ALA A 81 10.17 0.89 -8.44
CA ALA A 81 9.73 0.05 -9.55
C ALA A 81 10.86 -0.29 -10.52
N ARG A 82 11.74 0.66 -10.84
CA ARG A 82 12.96 0.42 -11.65
C ARG A 82 13.84 -0.64 -11.00
N ILE A 83 14.13 -0.50 -9.71
CA ILE A 83 14.89 -1.50 -8.94
C ILE A 83 14.20 -2.86 -8.97
N GLY A 84 12.88 -2.90 -8.84
CA GLY A 84 12.10 -4.12 -8.92
C GLY A 84 12.25 -4.82 -10.28
N ARG A 85 12.11 -4.07 -11.38
CA ARG A 85 12.30 -4.58 -12.76
C ARG A 85 13.71 -5.13 -12.97
N GLU A 86 14.73 -4.36 -12.66
CA GLU A 86 16.15 -4.73 -12.85
C GLU A 86 16.53 -6.00 -12.07
N ASN A 87 15.87 -6.23 -10.96
CA ASN A 87 16.13 -7.40 -10.13
C ASN A 87 15.17 -8.58 -10.41
N GLY A 88 14.19 -8.42 -11.29
CA GLY A 88 13.23 -9.46 -11.62
C GLY A 88 12.41 -9.93 -10.43
N VAL A 89 11.88 -8.98 -9.63
CA VAL A 89 10.98 -9.30 -8.52
C VAL A 89 9.63 -9.74 -9.07
N ASP A 90 8.96 -10.64 -8.39
CA ASP A 90 7.68 -11.23 -8.81
C ASP A 90 6.53 -10.88 -7.86
N PHE A 91 6.82 -10.21 -6.74
CA PHE A 91 5.83 -9.59 -5.86
C PHE A 91 6.45 -8.47 -5.00
N VAL A 92 5.59 -7.73 -4.29
CA VAL A 92 6.00 -6.64 -3.41
C VAL A 92 5.60 -6.92 -1.97
N VAL A 93 6.43 -6.56 -1.00
CA VAL A 93 6.12 -6.60 0.43
C VAL A 93 6.28 -5.20 1.00
N ALA A 94 5.23 -4.64 1.57
CA ALA A 94 5.25 -3.36 2.26
C ALA A 94 5.39 -3.57 3.77
N LEU A 95 6.43 -3.03 4.39
CA LEU A 95 6.56 -2.98 5.84
C LEU A 95 6.55 -1.51 6.29
N GLY A 96 5.41 -1.03 6.76
CA GLY A 96 5.29 0.37 7.17
C GLY A 96 3.87 0.85 7.41
N GLY A 97 3.70 2.15 7.52
CA GLY A 97 2.39 2.81 7.57
C GLY A 97 1.82 3.12 6.17
N GLY A 98 0.74 3.89 6.11
CA GLY A 98 0.01 4.23 4.88
C GLY A 98 0.91 4.68 3.74
N SER A 99 1.85 5.61 3.97
CA SER A 99 2.76 6.09 2.91
C SER A 99 3.60 4.96 2.27
N VAL A 100 4.05 3.98 3.05
CA VAL A 100 4.80 2.83 2.53
C VAL A 100 3.89 1.90 1.75
N MET A 101 2.68 1.65 2.26
CA MET A 101 1.69 0.81 1.60
C MET A 101 1.19 1.44 0.29
N ASP A 102 0.92 2.74 0.29
CA ASP A 102 0.52 3.50 -0.90
C ASP A 102 1.59 3.45 -2.00
N ALA A 103 2.86 3.63 -1.61
CA ALA A 103 3.97 3.50 -2.55
C ALA A 103 4.11 2.06 -3.07
N ALA A 104 4.06 1.07 -2.18
CA ALA A 104 4.25 -0.33 -2.52
C ALA A 104 3.16 -0.89 -3.45
N LYS A 105 1.87 -0.55 -3.22
CA LYS A 105 0.79 -0.96 -4.12
C LYS A 105 0.91 -0.30 -5.50
N ASN A 106 1.37 0.96 -5.56
CA ASN A 106 1.67 1.62 -6.82
C ASN A 106 2.91 1.02 -7.51
N MET A 107 3.95 0.61 -6.77
CA MET A 107 5.08 -0.15 -7.34
C MET A 107 4.62 -1.49 -7.90
N ALA A 108 3.78 -2.23 -7.17
CA ALA A 108 3.24 -3.51 -7.63
C ALA A 108 2.44 -3.36 -8.94
N MET A 109 1.67 -2.28 -9.07
CA MET A 109 0.99 -1.93 -10.30
C MET A 109 1.97 -1.56 -11.40
N PHE A 110 2.99 -0.74 -11.10
CA PHE A 110 3.83 -0.07 -12.08
C PHE A 110 5.02 -0.91 -12.58
N ILE A 111 5.55 -1.84 -11.78
CA ILE A 111 6.70 -2.71 -12.16
C ILE A 111 6.48 -3.41 -13.51
N PRO A 112 5.36 -4.07 -13.79
CA PRO A 112 5.17 -4.79 -15.05
C PRO A 112 4.80 -3.90 -16.24
N GLN A 113 4.58 -2.60 -16.03
CA GLN A 113 4.09 -1.74 -17.11
C GLN A 113 5.22 -1.26 -18.03
N PRO A 114 4.91 -0.97 -19.31
CA PRO A 114 5.92 -0.54 -20.29
C PRO A 114 6.36 0.91 -20.13
N SER A 115 5.63 1.75 -19.40
CA SER A 115 5.98 3.14 -19.17
C SER A 115 7.02 3.29 -18.05
N ASP A 116 7.87 4.32 -18.16
CA ASP A 116 8.77 4.76 -17.11
C ASP A 116 8.23 5.99 -16.34
N ASN A 117 7.03 6.46 -16.70
CA ASN A 117 6.36 7.59 -16.06
C ASN A 117 5.09 7.11 -15.36
N LEU A 118 5.08 7.09 -14.02
CA LEU A 118 3.92 6.68 -13.23
C LEU A 118 2.68 7.54 -13.52
N TRP A 119 2.89 8.82 -13.87
CA TRP A 119 1.80 9.77 -14.09
C TRP A 119 0.98 9.47 -15.36
N ASP A 120 1.47 8.59 -16.25
CA ASP A 120 0.68 8.11 -17.38
C ASP A 120 -0.58 7.38 -16.94
N TYR A 121 -0.56 6.78 -15.74
CA TYR A 121 -1.69 6.05 -15.12
C TYR A 121 -2.49 6.90 -14.13
N ALA A 122 -2.12 8.16 -13.95
CA ALA A 122 -2.78 9.06 -13.01
C ALA A 122 -4.05 9.67 -13.62
N ASN A 123 -5.16 9.60 -12.90
CA ASN A 123 -6.40 10.30 -13.27
C ASN A 123 -6.39 11.72 -12.66
N SER A 124 -5.61 12.61 -13.26
CA SER A 124 -5.44 13.99 -12.83
C SER A 124 -5.36 14.94 -14.03
N PRO A 125 -5.42 16.27 -13.83
CA PRO A 125 -5.27 17.24 -14.92
C PRO A 125 -3.98 17.08 -15.73
N SER A 126 -2.86 16.73 -15.09
CA SER A 126 -1.57 16.50 -15.76
C SER A 126 -1.31 15.02 -16.08
N GLY A 127 -2.19 14.13 -15.68
CA GLY A 127 -2.02 12.68 -15.83
C GLY A 127 -2.46 12.15 -17.19
N GLY A 128 -1.86 11.03 -17.59
CA GLY A 128 -2.16 10.37 -18.88
C GLY A 128 -3.48 9.60 -18.90
N LYS A 129 -4.05 9.30 -17.74
CA LYS A 129 -5.33 8.55 -17.59
C LYS A 129 -5.34 7.19 -18.28
N MET A 130 -4.16 6.60 -18.47
CA MET A 130 -4.03 5.31 -19.15
C MET A 130 -4.45 4.18 -18.21
N THR A 131 -5.06 3.16 -18.76
CA THR A 131 -5.25 1.89 -18.04
C THR A 131 -3.96 1.07 -18.14
N PRO A 132 -3.43 0.53 -17.02
CA PRO A 132 -2.28 -0.37 -17.03
C PRO A 132 -2.54 -1.58 -17.93
N PRO A 133 -1.74 -1.79 -19.00
CA PRO A 133 -2.00 -2.87 -19.96
C PRO A 133 -1.61 -4.26 -19.46
N ASN A 134 -0.67 -4.33 -18.52
CA ASN A 134 -0.17 -5.60 -18.00
C ASN A 134 -0.76 -5.90 -16.63
N GLU A 135 -0.89 -7.20 -16.31
CA GLU A 135 -1.29 -7.65 -14.98
C GLU A 135 -0.32 -7.15 -13.91
N MET A 136 -0.86 -6.73 -12.79
CA MET A 136 -0.10 -6.17 -11.68
C MET A 136 0.58 -7.28 -10.88
N LEU A 137 1.73 -6.98 -10.28
CA LEU A 137 2.33 -7.91 -9.32
C LEU A 137 1.47 -8.00 -8.06
N PRO A 138 1.33 -9.19 -7.47
CA PRO A 138 0.71 -9.31 -6.16
C PRO A 138 1.56 -8.62 -5.08
N TRP A 139 0.91 -8.19 -3.98
CA TRP A 139 1.63 -7.59 -2.88
C TRP A 139 1.09 -8.01 -1.52
N ILE A 140 1.92 -7.86 -0.49
CA ILE A 140 1.63 -8.17 0.91
C ILE A 140 1.82 -6.90 1.74
N ALA A 141 0.82 -6.58 2.55
CA ALA A 141 0.90 -5.48 3.51
C ALA A 141 1.32 -6.01 4.90
N ILE A 142 2.30 -5.36 5.52
CA ILE A 142 2.67 -5.53 6.93
C ILE A 142 2.55 -4.16 7.57
N THR A 143 1.38 -3.87 8.15
CA THR A 143 1.10 -2.53 8.66
C THR A 143 1.76 -2.28 10.02
N THR A 144 2.34 -1.09 10.17
CA THR A 144 2.94 -0.61 11.42
C THR A 144 2.22 0.61 11.99
N SER A 145 1.05 0.94 11.44
CA SER A 145 0.18 2.04 11.87
C SER A 145 -1.27 1.60 11.84
N ALA A 146 -2.12 2.26 12.62
CA ALA A 146 -3.55 2.03 12.66
C ALA A 146 -4.30 3.34 12.34
N GLY A 147 -5.15 3.35 11.32
CA GLY A 147 -5.92 4.55 10.94
C GLY A 147 -6.19 4.63 9.44
N THR A 148 -5.16 4.49 8.62
CA THR A 148 -5.28 4.71 7.17
C THR A 148 -6.10 3.65 6.43
N GLY A 149 -6.10 2.39 6.91
CA GLY A 149 -6.74 1.28 6.21
C GLY A 149 -6.10 0.89 4.87
N SER A 150 -4.92 1.47 4.54
CA SER A 150 -4.27 1.26 3.23
C SER A 150 -3.92 -0.21 2.94
N GLU A 151 -3.90 -1.06 3.95
CA GLU A 151 -3.69 -2.50 3.82
C GLU A 151 -4.88 -3.25 3.21
N VAL A 152 -6.06 -2.63 3.18
CA VAL A 152 -7.30 -3.27 2.71
C VAL A 152 -8.01 -2.49 1.61
N ASP A 153 -7.42 -1.43 1.09
CA ASP A 153 -7.93 -0.63 -0.03
C ASP A 153 -7.08 -0.76 -1.30
N THR A 154 -7.55 -0.15 -2.40
CA THR A 154 -6.91 -0.19 -3.71
C THR A 154 -6.30 1.15 -4.14
N ILE A 155 -6.37 2.19 -3.32
CA ILE A 155 -5.91 3.53 -3.69
C ILE A 155 -4.63 3.86 -2.94
N GLY A 156 -3.60 4.30 -3.65
CA GLY A 156 -2.39 4.84 -3.06
C GLY A 156 -2.21 6.31 -3.41
N VAL A 157 -2.06 7.16 -2.39
CA VAL A 157 -1.92 8.60 -2.56
C VAL A 157 -0.46 8.96 -2.83
N ILE A 158 -0.19 9.50 -4.02
CA ILE A 158 1.15 9.86 -4.49
C ILE A 158 1.23 11.36 -4.77
N SER A 159 2.35 11.97 -4.40
CA SER A 159 2.64 13.38 -4.65
C SER A 159 3.56 13.54 -5.85
N ASN A 160 3.21 14.46 -6.74
CA ASN A 160 4.06 14.89 -7.85
C ASN A 160 4.42 16.38 -7.66
N PRO A 161 5.64 16.67 -7.20
CA PRO A 161 6.08 18.06 -7.00
C PRO A 161 6.18 18.88 -8.30
N ASP A 162 6.45 18.21 -9.43
CA ASP A 162 6.64 18.90 -10.73
C ASP A 162 5.34 19.55 -11.21
N THR A 163 4.20 18.96 -10.87
CA THR A 163 2.86 19.47 -11.22
C THR A 163 2.11 20.02 -10.02
N ASN A 164 2.72 19.98 -8.82
CA ASN A 164 2.11 20.34 -7.55
C ASN A 164 0.78 19.59 -7.28
N GLU A 165 0.72 18.32 -7.67
CA GLU A 165 -0.43 17.46 -7.48
C GLU A 165 -0.17 16.41 -6.39
N LYS A 166 -1.21 16.11 -5.61
CA LYS A 166 -1.26 14.98 -4.69
C LYS A 166 -2.58 14.26 -4.91
N ILE A 167 -2.51 13.07 -5.49
CA ILE A 167 -3.69 12.35 -5.97
C ILE A 167 -3.68 10.89 -5.56
N GLY A 168 -4.85 10.28 -5.52
CA GLY A 168 -5.01 8.84 -5.46
C GLY A 168 -4.81 8.20 -6.83
N ILE A 169 -3.93 7.23 -6.91
CA ILE A 169 -3.80 6.35 -8.08
C ILE A 169 -4.29 4.96 -7.64
N GLY A 170 -5.23 4.39 -8.37
CA GLY A 170 -5.77 3.09 -8.00
C GLY A 170 -7.22 2.88 -8.43
N GLY A 171 -7.99 2.21 -7.55
CA GLY A 171 -9.37 1.82 -7.84
C GLY A 171 -9.49 0.50 -8.61
N MET A 172 -8.39 -0.15 -8.94
CA MET A 172 -8.37 -1.40 -9.70
C MET A 172 -8.29 -2.60 -8.76
N ALA A 173 -9.08 -3.64 -9.04
CA ALA A 173 -9.16 -4.84 -8.19
C ALA A 173 -7.79 -5.52 -7.96
N GLY A 174 -6.87 -5.47 -8.93
CA GLY A 174 -5.51 -6.00 -8.80
C GLY A 174 -4.62 -5.27 -7.78
N MET A 175 -5.04 -4.10 -7.29
CA MET A 175 -4.30 -3.33 -6.29
C MET A 175 -4.65 -3.71 -4.84
N PHE A 176 -5.62 -4.58 -4.60
CA PHE A 176 -5.80 -5.15 -3.26
C PHE A 176 -4.58 -5.97 -2.84
N ALA A 177 -4.19 -5.86 -1.57
CA ALA A 177 -3.20 -6.76 -1.01
C ALA A 177 -3.68 -8.22 -1.05
N LYS A 178 -2.78 -9.15 -1.31
CA LYS A 178 -3.09 -10.56 -1.17
C LYS A 178 -3.24 -10.97 0.30
N TYR A 179 -2.34 -10.47 1.13
CA TYR A 179 -2.36 -10.64 2.58
C TYR A 179 -2.12 -9.30 3.25
N ALA A 180 -2.82 -9.06 4.35
CA ALA A 180 -2.57 -7.96 5.26
C ALA A 180 -2.21 -8.50 6.66
N ILE A 181 -0.96 -8.35 7.07
CA ILE A 181 -0.50 -8.71 8.41
C ILE A 181 -0.72 -7.51 9.33
N VAL A 182 -1.63 -7.67 10.29
CA VAL A 182 -1.98 -6.65 11.28
C VAL A 182 -1.57 -7.13 12.66
N ASP A 183 -0.30 -6.89 12.99
CA ASP A 183 0.30 -7.27 14.27
C ASP A 183 0.37 -6.03 15.19
N PRO A 184 -0.49 -5.92 16.22
CA PRO A 184 -0.47 -4.79 17.13
C PRO A 184 0.89 -4.58 17.84
N GLU A 185 1.73 -5.61 17.93
CA GLU A 185 3.05 -5.47 18.53
C GLU A 185 3.99 -4.59 17.71
N LEU A 186 3.80 -4.49 16.40
CA LEU A 186 4.56 -3.61 15.51
C LEU A 186 4.27 -2.13 15.76
N MET A 187 3.15 -1.82 16.42
CA MET A 187 2.68 -0.47 16.71
C MET A 187 3.06 0.03 18.10
N LYS A 188 3.59 -0.82 18.98
CA LYS A 188 3.92 -0.47 20.39
C LYS A 188 4.94 0.66 20.52
N THR A 189 5.78 0.86 19.52
CA THR A 189 6.83 1.90 19.52
C THR A 189 6.39 3.21 18.90
N VAL A 190 5.14 3.31 18.44
CA VAL A 190 4.58 4.55 17.89
C VAL A 190 4.45 5.59 19.02
N PRO A 191 5.03 6.79 18.87
CA PRO A 191 4.93 7.82 19.90
C PRO A 191 3.46 8.22 20.16
N PRO A 192 3.09 8.59 21.41
CA PRO A 192 1.70 8.91 21.78
C PRO A 192 1.02 9.95 20.88
N LYS A 193 1.77 10.97 20.45
CA LYS A 193 1.27 12.00 19.52
C LYS A 193 0.81 11.40 18.19
N PHE A 194 1.58 10.49 17.61
CA PHE A 194 1.23 9.83 16.36
C PHE A 194 0.12 8.80 16.56
N THR A 195 0.07 8.14 17.71
CA THR A 195 -1.06 7.26 18.07
C THR A 195 -2.38 8.05 18.12
N ALA A 196 -2.35 9.26 18.71
CA ALA A 196 -3.52 10.15 18.70
C ALA A 196 -3.94 10.54 17.25
N TYR A 197 -2.97 10.90 16.40
CA TYR A 197 -3.26 11.23 15.01
C TYR A 197 -3.89 10.05 14.25
N GLN A 198 -3.39 8.85 14.45
CA GLN A 198 -3.96 7.64 13.85
C GLN A 198 -5.38 7.36 14.34
N GLY A 199 -5.64 7.60 15.63
CA GLY A 199 -6.99 7.49 16.19
C GLY A 199 -7.98 8.47 15.57
N PHE A 200 -7.55 9.73 15.36
CA PHE A 200 -8.34 10.73 14.65
C PHE A 200 -8.54 10.38 13.18
N ASP A 201 -7.51 9.88 12.51
CA ASP A 201 -7.58 9.43 11.13
C ASP A 201 -8.64 8.34 10.96
N ALA A 202 -8.61 7.29 11.77
CA ALA A 202 -9.63 6.24 11.80
C ALA A 202 -11.04 6.78 12.10
N LEU A 203 -11.16 7.74 13.04
CA LEU A 203 -12.42 8.38 13.36
C LEU A 203 -12.98 9.16 12.17
N PHE A 204 -12.15 9.96 11.50
CA PHE A 204 -12.58 10.74 10.35
C PHE A 204 -12.97 9.86 9.16
N HIS A 205 -12.21 8.81 8.86
CA HIS A 205 -12.62 7.83 7.84
C HIS A 205 -13.98 7.19 8.14
N SER A 206 -14.21 6.83 9.40
CA SER A 206 -15.50 6.26 9.82
C SER A 206 -16.65 7.28 9.72
N LEU A 207 -16.40 8.52 10.13
CA LEU A 207 -17.38 9.61 10.04
C LEU A 207 -17.66 9.98 8.58
N GLU A 208 -16.64 10.06 7.76
CA GLU A 208 -16.77 10.35 6.33
C GLU A 208 -17.62 9.29 5.65
N GLY A 209 -17.33 8.01 5.87
CA GLY A 209 -18.14 6.91 5.35
C GLY A 209 -19.61 6.97 5.82
N TYR A 210 -19.86 7.41 7.05
CA TYR A 210 -21.20 7.55 7.59
C TYR A 210 -21.95 8.75 7.01
N ILE A 211 -21.28 9.91 6.89
CA ILE A 211 -21.89 11.17 6.46
C ILE A 211 -22.05 11.20 4.93
N SER A 212 -21.03 10.76 4.19
CA SER A 212 -20.99 10.84 2.73
C SER A 212 -21.87 9.81 2.05
N CYS A 213 -22.36 8.79 2.79
CA CYS A 213 -23.09 7.68 2.21
C CYS A 213 -22.35 7.13 0.97
N LEU A 214 -21.18 6.53 1.16
CA LEU A 214 -20.23 6.12 0.09
C LEU A 214 -20.88 5.37 -1.08
N LEU A 215 -22.04 4.74 -0.87
CA LEU A 215 -22.83 4.13 -1.94
C LEU A 215 -23.31 5.14 -2.99
N TYR A 216 -23.65 6.37 -2.55
CA TYR A 216 -24.08 7.42 -3.46
C TYR A 216 -22.91 8.21 -4.06
N THR A 217 -21.80 8.34 -3.34
CA THR A 217 -20.62 9.04 -3.87
C THR A 217 -19.87 8.24 -4.89
N SER A 218 -19.81 6.92 -4.77
CA SER A 218 -19.27 6.06 -5.83
C SER A 218 -20.13 6.08 -7.08
N ASP A 219 -21.46 6.04 -6.94
CA ASP A 219 -22.38 6.15 -8.08
C ASP A 219 -22.27 7.54 -8.76
N ALA A 220 -22.17 8.62 -7.99
CA ALA A 220 -22.01 9.97 -8.53
C ALA A 220 -20.68 10.15 -9.29
N ALA A 221 -19.60 9.51 -8.84
CA ALA A 221 -18.31 9.52 -9.52
C ALA A 221 -18.35 8.71 -10.80
N ASP A 222 -19.04 7.58 -10.81
CA ASP A 222 -19.20 6.71 -11.98
C ASP A 222 -20.12 7.36 -13.04
N GLU A 223 -21.10 8.17 -12.63
CA GLU A 223 -22.01 8.88 -13.53
C GLU A 223 -21.42 10.19 -14.10
N GLY A 224 -20.16 10.52 -13.78
CA GLY A 224 -19.52 11.74 -14.27
C GLY A 224 -20.12 13.04 -13.75
N LEU A 225 -20.94 12.97 -12.72
CA LEU A 225 -21.46 14.13 -12.00
C LEU A 225 -20.34 14.65 -11.07
N GLY A 226 -19.31 15.26 -11.67
CA GLY A 226 -18.17 15.80 -10.96
C GLY A 226 -18.59 16.70 -9.80
N VAL A 227 -18.34 16.23 -8.60
CA VAL A 227 -18.36 17.01 -7.37
C VAL A 227 -16.94 17.19 -6.91
#